data_04c3ca03a930482131dd1759f8a7d0f1
#
_entry.id   04c3ca03a930482131dd1759f8a7d0f1
#
_cell.length_a   1.000
_cell.length_b   1.000
_cell.length_c   1.000
_cell.angle_alpha   90.00
_cell.angle_beta   90.00
_cell.angle_gamma   90.00
#
_symmetry.space_group_name_H-M   'P 1'
#
loop_
_entity.id
_entity.type
_entity.pdbx_description
1 polymer ?
#
loop_
_entity_poly.entity_id
_entity_poly.type
_entity_poly.pdbx_seq_one_letter_code
_entity_poly.pdbx_strand_id
1 'polypeptide(L)'
;MKTTVEYKSIKITQDGKTMTCDLVSEIKLDSVPNMEYYKQIPEVAAYIKKISDARGKVILHTRGTTTCLETDEFDYATGKNIAYTKAQSQVFRKAAEIYNEISDRVLGELAAISANAHVASVKCDIHAAELAGRAETSESIQALKEFISYL
;
A
#
# COMPACT_ATOMS: atom_id res chain seq x y z
N MET A 1 -4.14 19.15 -5.37
CA MET A 1 -3.79 17.80 -4.85
C MET A 1 -4.24 17.75 -3.39
N LYS A 2 -5.07 16.80 -3.01
CA LYS A 2 -5.43 16.63 -1.60
C LYS A 2 -4.19 16.21 -0.82
N THR A 3 -3.98 16.81 0.36
CA THR A 3 -2.84 16.51 1.20
C THR A 3 -2.97 15.10 1.76
N THR A 4 -2.02 14.22 1.47
CA THR A 4 -2.01 12.83 1.97
C THR A 4 -1.58 12.72 3.42
N VAL A 5 -0.94 13.76 3.95
CA VAL A 5 -0.41 13.84 5.31
C VAL A 5 -0.94 15.10 5.99
N GLU A 6 -1.41 14.94 7.21
CA GLU A 6 -1.81 16.05 8.09
C GLU A 6 -1.00 16.01 9.39
N TYR A 7 -0.27 17.09 9.69
CA TYR A 7 0.46 17.20 10.95
C TYR A 7 -0.50 17.52 12.10
N LYS A 8 -0.48 16.69 13.14
CA LYS A 8 -1.36 16.83 14.31
C LYS A 8 -0.67 17.55 15.47
N SER A 9 0.60 17.24 15.73
CA SER A 9 1.38 17.94 16.74
C SER A 9 2.86 17.95 16.42
N ILE A 10 3.53 19.01 16.86
CA ILE A 10 4.97 19.21 16.71
C ILE A 10 5.51 19.61 18.08
N LYS A 11 6.48 18.86 18.59
CA LYS A 11 7.15 19.17 19.84
C LYS A 11 8.64 19.30 19.59
N ILE A 12 9.18 20.47 19.86
CA ILE A 12 10.62 20.74 19.75
C ILE A 12 11.20 20.76 21.17
N THR A 13 12.28 20.01 21.37
CA THR A 13 13.05 20.02 22.63
C THR A 13 14.51 20.26 22.34
N GLN A 14 15.16 20.97 23.25
CA GLN A 14 16.60 21.23 23.22
C GLN A 14 17.23 20.65 24.46
N ASP A 15 18.30 19.90 24.28
CA ASP A 15 19.19 19.42 25.36
C ASP A 15 20.64 19.75 24.99
N GLY A 16 21.18 20.78 25.64
CA GLY A 16 22.49 21.33 25.28
C GLY A 16 22.50 21.78 23.81
N LYS A 17 23.39 21.19 23.01
CA LYS A 17 23.51 21.44 21.56
C LYS A 17 22.71 20.45 20.70
N THR A 18 21.84 19.65 21.29
CA THR A 18 20.99 18.68 20.60
C THR A 18 19.56 19.20 20.50
N MET A 19 19.05 19.24 19.27
CA MET A 19 17.64 19.55 18.99
C MET A 19 16.89 18.30 18.58
N THR A 20 15.72 18.12 19.16
CA THR A 20 14.84 17.00 18.84
C THR A 20 13.45 17.51 18.43
N CYS A 21 12.91 16.99 17.35
CA CYS A 21 11.55 17.25 16.90
C CYS A 21 10.76 15.95 16.95
N ASP A 22 9.73 15.92 17.79
CA ASP A 22 8.72 14.86 17.82
C ASP A 22 7.51 15.32 17.00
N LEU A 23 7.18 14.59 15.95
CA LEU A 23 6.11 14.90 15.03
C LEU A 23 5.07 13.79 15.02
N VAL A 24 3.82 14.18 15.25
CA VAL A 24 2.66 13.28 15.11
C VAL A 24 1.89 13.66 13.86
N SER A 25 1.66 12.70 13.00
CA SER A 25 1.02 12.92 11.70
C SER A 25 -0.08 11.90 11.45
N GLU A 26 -1.13 12.30 10.74
CA GLU A 26 -2.18 11.42 10.26
C GLU A 26 -2.02 11.21 8.75
N ILE A 27 -2.02 9.96 8.33
CA ILE A 27 -2.03 9.62 6.89
C ILE A 27 -3.49 9.53 6.43
N LYS A 28 -3.84 10.38 5.47
CA LYS A 28 -5.19 10.45 4.89
C LYS A 28 -5.32 9.47 3.73
N LEU A 29 -5.62 8.20 4.02
CA LEU A 29 -5.77 7.17 2.99
C LEU A 29 -6.86 7.53 1.98
N ASP A 30 -7.95 8.16 2.42
CA ASP A 30 -9.08 8.55 1.56
C ASP A 30 -8.73 9.66 0.55
N SER A 31 -7.53 10.24 0.65
CA SER A 31 -7.01 11.15 -0.37
C SER A 31 -6.59 10.44 -1.66
N VAL A 32 -6.38 9.13 -1.59
CA VAL A 32 -6.05 8.30 -2.76
C VAL A 32 -7.33 7.99 -3.54
N PRO A 33 -7.36 8.23 -4.86
CA PRO A 33 -8.52 7.91 -5.68
C PRO A 33 -8.89 6.42 -5.58
N ASN A 34 -10.19 6.13 -5.55
CA ASN A 34 -10.72 4.77 -5.49
C ASN A 34 -10.35 3.96 -4.24
N MET A 35 -9.84 4.58 -3.19
CA MET A 35 -9.48 3.89 -1.95
C MET A 35 -10.67 3.12 -1.35
N GLU A 36 -11.90 3.63 -1.49
CA GLU A 36 -13.11 2.96 -1.06
C GLU A 36 -13.31 1.55 -1.65
N TYR A 37 -12.93 1.38 -2.91
CA TYR A 37 -12.96 0.07 -3.57
C TYR A 37 -11.84 -0.84 -3.06
N TYR A 38 -10.64 -0.31 -2.88
CA TYR A 38 -9.50 -1.09 -2.38
C TYR A 38 -9.71 -1.57 -0.95
N LYS A 39 -10.38 -0.77 -0.10
CA LYS A 39 -10.73 -1.16 1.27
C LYS A 39 -11.70 -2.35 1.34
N GLN A 40 -12.39 -2.69 0.26
CA GLN A 40 -13.26 -3.87 0.18
C GLN A 40 -12.48 -5.16 -0.06
N ILE A 41 -11.24 -5.09 -0.50
CA ILE A 41 -10.35 -6.23 -0.64
C ILE A 41 -9.96 -6.72 0.76
N PRO A 42 -10.24 -7.99 1.14
CA PRO A 42 -10.03 -8.47 2.51
C PRO A 42 -8.61 -8.29 3.02
N GLU A 43 -7.59 -8.52 2.18
CA GLU A 43 -6.19 -8.37 2.55
C GLU A 43 -5.80 -6.91 2.78
N VAL A 44 -6.34 -5.98 1.99
CA VAL A 44 -6.16 -4.54 2.18
C VAL A 44 -6.87 -4.08 3.45
N ALA A 45 -8.11 -4.50 3.67
CA ALA A 45 -8.87 -4.18 4.87
C ALA A 45 -8.17 -4.65 6.14
N ALA A 46 -7.63 -5.87 6.14
CA ALA A 46 -6.87 -6.44 7.26
C ALA A 46 -5.60 -5.63 7.55
N TYR A 47 -4.87 -5.23 6.52
CA TYR A 47 -3.69 -4.40 6.66
C TYR A 47 -4.02 -3.02 7.23
N ILE A 48 -5.01 -2.33 6.67
CA ILE A 48 -5.43 -1.01 7.15
C ILE A 48 -5.88 -1.08 8.62
N LYS A 49 -6.63 -2.13 8.99
CA LYS A 49 -7.02 -2.34 10.39
C LYS A 49 -5.82 -2.52 11.31
N LYS A 50 -4.78 -3.23 10.85
CA LYS A 50 -3.55 -3.46 11.62
C LYS A 50 -2.78 -2.18 11.91
N ILE A 51 -2.73 -1.25 10.95
CA ILE A 51 -1.96 0.00 11.07
C ILE A 51 -2.77 1.17 11.63
N SER A 52 -4.09 1.02 11.78
CA SER A 52 -4.99 2.06 12.27
C SER A 52 -5.14 2.01 13.78
N ASP A 53 -5.40 3.17 14.39
CA ASP A 53 -5.78 3.29 15.78
C ASP A 53 -7.24 2.85 16.03
N ALA A 54 -7.69 2.96 17.28
CA ALA A 54 -9.07 2.60 17.68
C ALA A 54 -10.16 3.41 16.96
N ARG A 55 -9.82 4.57 16.37
CA ARG A 55 -10.73 5.42 15.59
C ARG A 55 -10.64 5.16 14.08
N GLY A 56 -9.86 4.17 13.66
CA GLY A 56 -9.63 3.87 12.25
C GLY A 56 -8.69 4.86 11.55
N LYS A 57 -7.87 5.60 12.29
CA LYS A 57 -6.92 6.58 11.76
C LYS A 57 -5.52 6.02 11.75
N VAL A 58 -4.77 6.29 10.69
CA VAL A 58 -3.36 5.91 10.59
C VAL A 58 -2.51 7.05 11.15
N ILE A 59 -2.02 6.88 12.36
CA ILE A 59 -1.20 7.86 13.07
C ILE A 59 0.25 7.43 13.09
N LEU A 60 1.15 8.31 12.66
CA LEU A 60 2.59 8.10 12.68
C LEU A 60 3.25 9.01 13.70
N HIS A 61 4.16 8.44 14.48
CA HIS A 61 5.06 9.16 15.36
C HIS A 61 6.46 9.11 14.78
N THR A 62 7.05 10.26 14.50
CA THR A 62 8.41 10.35 13.98
C THR A 62 9.24 11.32 14.79
N ARG A 63 10.54 11.09 14.81
CA ARG A 63 11.50 11.91 15.54
C ARG A 63 12.68 12.27 14.65
N GLY A 64 12.97 13.54 14.57
CA GLY A 64 14.20 14.06 13.98
C GLY A 64 15.10 14.62 15.05
N THR A 65 16.38 14.32 14.98
CA THR A 65 17.39 14.81 15.92
C THR A 65 18.60 15.34 15.18
N THR A 66 19.14 16.46 15.68
CA THR A 66 20.39 17.01 15.20
C THR A 66 21.22 17.52 16.38
N THR A 67 22.52 17.36 16.30
CA THR A 67 23.48 17.83 17.31
C THR A 67 24.48 18.74 16.66
N CYS A 68 24.68 19.94 17.22
CA CYS A 68 25.72 20.85 16.78
C CYS A 68 27.08 20.31 17.18
N LEU A 69 28.07 20.41 16.29
CA LEU A 69 29.45 20.05 16.58
C LEU A 69 30.02 20.96 17.66
N GLU A 70 30.99 20.47 18.45
CA GLU A 70 31.62 21.26 19.52
C GLU A 70 32.36 22.52 18.97
N THR A 71 32.84 22.42 17.75
CA THR A 71 33.55 23.51 17.03
C THR A 71 32.64 24.55 16.41
N ASP A 72 31.32 24.25 16.30
CA ASP A 72 30.39 25.14 15.63
C ASP A 72 29.59 25.99 16.65
N GLU A 73 29.25 27.21 16.26
CA GLU A 73 28.26 27.99 17.01
C GLU A 73 26.89 27.36 16.93
N PHE A 74 26.25 27.21 18.10
CA PHE A 74 24.90 26.69 18.17
C PHE A 74 23.90 27.74 17.69
N ASP A 75 23.16 27.41 16.61
CA ASP A 75 22.03 28.20 16.12
C ASP A 75 20.73 27.43 16.32
N TYR A 76 19.89 27.94 17.20
CA TYR A 76 18.59 27.33 17.54
C TYR A 76 17.69 27.20 16.31
N ALA A 77 17.57 28.23 15.48
CA ALA A 77 16.69 28.23 14.31
C ALA A 77 17.13 27.17 13.29
N THR A 78 18.42 27.09 13.02
CA THR A 78 19.00 26.08 12.11
C THR A 78 18.82 24.67 12.67
N GLY A 79 19.13 24.45 13.95
CA GLY A 79 18.96 23.15 14.59
C GLY A 79 17.49 22.69 14.59
N LYS A 80 16.57 23.58 14.91
CA LYS A 80 15.13 23.33 14.84
C LYS A 80 14.68 22.93 13.43
N ASN A 81 15.09 23.65 12.41
CA ASN A 81 14.72 23.37 11.02
C ASN A 81 15.28 22.02 10.56
N ILE A 82 16.51 21.69 10.90
CA ILE A 82 17.12 20.39 10.56
C ILE A 82 16.35 19.23 11.25
N ALA A 83 16.12 19.35 12.55
CA ALA A 83 15.38 18.32 13.30
C ALA A 83 13.97 18.11 12.75
N TYR A 84 13.26 19.20 12.46
CA TYR A 84 11.94 19.17 11.86
C TYR A 84 11.93 18.53 10.47
N THR A 85 12.85 18.93 9.60
CA THR A 85 12.97 18.35 8.25
C THR A 85 13.27 16.86 8.30
N LYS A 86 14.11 16.41 9.24
CA LYS A 86 14.38 14.98 9.46
C LYS A 86 13.12 14.23 9.89
N ALA A 87 12.32 14.79 10.81
CA ALA A 87 11.07 14.20 11.23
C ALA A 87 10.05 14.11 10.08
N GLN A 88 9.91 15.18 9.29
CA GLN A 88 9.06 15.19 8.10
C GLN A 88 9.48 14.16 7.06
N SER A 89 10.77 14.05 6.78
CA SER A 89 11.30 13.04 5.84
C SER A 89 10.92 11.62 6.25
N GLN A 90 10.95 11.32 7.55
CA GLN A 90 10.52 10.01 8.05
C GLN A 90 9.03 9.78 7.88
N VAL A 91 8.19 10.80 8.06
CA VAL A 91 6.74 10.68 7.82
C VAL A 91 6.46 10.26 6.38
N PHE A 92 7.05 10.95 5.42
CA PHE A 92 6.82 10.65 4.00
C PHE A 92 7.40 9.30 3.59
N ARG A 93 8.54 8.90 4.16
CA ARG A 93 9.09 7.56 3.93
C ARG A 93 8.14 6.48 4.43
N LYS A 94 7.63 6.59 5.65
CA LYS A 94 6.64 5.66 6.20
C LYS A 94 5.33 5.68 5.44
N ALA A 95 4.86 6.84 5.01
CA ALA A 95 3.69 6.96 4.15
C ALA A 95 3.87 6.21 2.82
N ALA A 96 5.04 6.36 2.18
CA ALA A 96 5.36 5.64 0.97
C ALA A 96 5.37 4.10 1.18
N GLU A 97 5.92 3.62 2.29
CA GLU A 97 5.88 2.20 2.66
C GLU A 97 4.44 1.68 2.80
N ILE A 98 3.55 2.45 3.44
CA ILE A 98 2.14 2.11 3.61
C ILE A 98 1.43 2.03 2.25
N TYR A 99 1.63 3.00 1.38
CA TYR A 99 1.01 2.99 0.05
C TYR A 99 1.55 1.87 -0.84
N ASN A 100 2.84 1.58 -0.77
CA ASN A 100 3.44 0.45 -1.48
C ASN A 100 2.87 -0.88 -1.01
N GLU A 101 2.69 -1.09 0.30
CA GLU A 101 2.09 -2.31 0.84
C GLU A 101 0.63 -2.47 0.40
N ILE A 102 -0.15 -1.39 0.39
CA ILE A 102 -1.52 -1.42 -0.14
C ILE A 102 -1.51 -1.77 -1.63
N SER A 103 -0.63 -1.15 -2.41
CA SER A 103 -0.47 -1.42 -3.84
C SER A 103 -0.15 -2.88 -4.11
N ASP A 104 0.81 -3.45 -3.39
CA ASP A 104 1.22 -4.85 -3.56
C ASP A 104 0.06 -5.81 -3.26
N ARG A 105 -0.74 -5.54 -2.23
CA ARG A 105 -1.93 -6.35 -1.89
C ARG A 105 -3.03 -6.24 -2.93
N VAL A 106 -3.26 -5.05 -3.47
CA VAL A 106 -4.22 -4.82 -4.57
C VAL A 106 -3.78 -5.57 -5.82
N LEU A 107 -2.51 -5.46 -6.20
CA LEU A 107 -1.95 -6.15 -7.37
C LEU A 107 -2.01 -7.67 -7.22
N GLY A 108 -1.73 -8.19 -6.02
CA GLY A 108 -1.85 -9.62 -5.73
C GLY A 108 -3.28 -10.14 -5.93
N GLU A 109 -4.27 -9.42 -5.45
CA GLU A 109 -5.69 -9.79 -5.63
C GLU A 109 -6.13 -9.68 -7.10
N LEU A 110 -5.74 -8.61 -7.79
CA LEU A 110 -6.04 -8.44 -9.22
C LEU A 110 -5.40 -9.56 -10.06
N ALA A 111 -4.19 -9.97 -9.74
CA ALA A 111 -3.52 -11.09 -10.41
C ALA A 111 -4.30 -12.40 -10.20
N ALA A 112 -4.77 -12.67 -8.98
CA ALA A 112 -5.57 -13.86 -8.68
C ALA A 112 -6.92 -13.84 -9.42
N ILE A 113 -7.62 -12.70 -9.45
CA ILE A 113 -8.87 -12.53 -10.19
C ILE A 113 -8.64 -12.74 -11.69
N SER A 114 -7.59 -12.15 -12.23
CA SER A 114 -7.24 -12.29 -13.66
C SER A 114 -6.93 -13.73 -14.03
N ALA A 115 -6.17 -14.46 -13.20
CA ALA A 115 -5.87 -15.87 -13.41
C ALA A 115 -7.16 -16.72 -13.39
N ASN A 116 -8.05 -16.50 -12.41
CA ASN A 116 -9.32 -17.21 -12.29
C ASN A 116 -10.24 -16.94 -13.48
N ALA A 117 -10.31 -15.67 -13.93
CA ALA A 117 -11.09 -15.31 -15.13
C ALA A 117 -10.55 -15.97 -16.38
N HIS A 118 -9.22 -16.03 -16.54
CA HIS A 118 -8.60 -16.71 -17.67
C HIS A 118 -8.92 -18.21 -17.68
N VAL A 119 -8.82 -18.89 -16.54
CA VAL A 119 -9.19 -20.31 -16.42
C VAL A 119 -10.67 -20.52 -16.77
N ALA A 120 -11.57 -19.66 -16.30
CA ALA A 120 -12.98 -19.73 -16.65
C ALA A 120 -13.21 -19.52 -18.16
N SER A 121 -12.52 -18.59 -18.78
CA SER A 121 -12.56 -18.35 -20.23
C SER A 121 -12.15 -19.60 -21.01
N VAL A 122 -11.03 -20.20 -20.66
CA VAL A 122 -10.52 -21.43 -21.30
C VAL A 122 -11.54 -22.58 -21.17
N LYS A 123 -12.13 -22.76 -19.99
CA LYS A 123 -13.17 -23.79 -19.79
C LYS A 123 -14.41 -23.56 -20.64
N CYS A 124 -14.84 -22.30 -20.81
CA CYS A 124 -15.95 -21.95 -21.68
C CYS A 124 -15.64 -22.23 -23.15
N ASP A 125 -14.44 -21.92 -23.62
CA ASP A 125 -13.99 -22.17 -24.98
C ASP A 125 -13.96 -23.67 -25.30
N ILE A 126 -13.47 -24.49 -24.35
CA ILE A 126 -13.46 -25.94 -24.47
C ILE A 126 -14.91 -26.47 -24.53
N HIS A 127 -15.81 -26.00 -23.69
CA HIS A 127 -17.21 -26.43 -23.70
C HIS A 127 -17.91 -26.03 -24.99
N ALA A 128 -17.66 -24.83 -25.51
CA ALA A 128 -18.18 -24.40 -26.80
C ALA A 128 -17.69 -25.30 -27.93
N ALA A 129 -16.42 -25.69 -27.94
CA ALA A 129 -15.84 -26.60 -28.91
C ALA A 129 -16.46 -28.02 -28.79
N GLU A 130 -16.73 -28.50 -27.60
CA GLU A 130 -17.45 -29.78 -27.38
C GLU A 130 -18.87 -29.75 -27.97
N LEU A 131 -19.59 -28.65 -27.73
CA LEU A 131 -20.95 -28.48 -28.29
C LEU A 131 -20.95 -28.43 -29.82
N ALA A 132 -19.99 -27.69 -30.39
CA ALA A 132 -19.83 -27.64 -31.86
C ALA A 132 -19.41 -29.02 -32.43
N GLY A 133 -18.52 -29.73 -31.72
CA GLY A 133 -18.02 -31.04 -32.11
C GLY A 133 -19.04 -32.18 -32.02
N ARG A 134 -20.18 -31.98 -31.31
CA ARG A 134 -21.32 -32.93 -31.34
C ARG A 134 -21.98 -33.01 -32.73
N ALA A 135 -21.73 -32.01 -33.61
CA ALA A 135 -22.19 -32.00 -34.98
C ALA A 135 -21.13 -32.56 -35.94
N GLU A 136 -19.90 -32.84 -35.47
CA GLU A 136 -18.76 -33.33 -36.25
C GLU A 136 -18.25 -34.69 -35.74
N THR A 137 -17.19 -35.24 -36.33
CA THR A 137 -16.72 -36.61 -36.11
C THR A 137 -16.23 -36.89 -34.69
N SER A 138 -16.40 -38.15 -34.21
CA SER A 138 -16.05 -38.63 -32.88
C SER A 138 -14.58 -38.44 -32.45
N GLU A 139 -13.65 -38.34 -33.38
CA GLU A 139 -12.22 -38.16 -33.09
C GLU A 139 -11.89 -36.77 -32.52
N SER A 140 -12.55 -35.71 -33.00
CA SER A 140 -12.38 -34.35 -32.52
C SER A 140 -12.88 -34.21 -31.06
N ILE A 141 -13.98 -34.89 -30.73
CA ILE A 141 -14.55 -34.91 -29.40
C ILE A 141 -13.63 -35.63 -28.40
N GLN A 142 -13.00 -36.72 -28.79
CA GLN A 142 -12.09 -37.47 -27.98
C GLN A 142 -10.84 -36.65 -27.64
N ALA A 143 -10.24 -35.96 -28.60
CA ALA A 143 -9.08 -35.10 -28.40
C ALA A 143 -9.37 -33.95 -27.43
N LEU A 144 -10.56 -33.33 -27.50
CA LEU A 144 -11.00 -32.28 -26.58
C LEU A 144 -11.20 -32.81 -25.17
N LYS A 145 -11.78 -33.97 -25.00
CA LYS A 145 -11.94 -34.63 -23.70
C LYS A 145 -10.60 -34.93 -23.02
N GLU A 146 -9.65 -35.41 -23.80
CA GLU A 146 -8.29 -35.63 -23.29
C GLU A 146 -7.66 -34.32 -22.82
N PHE A 147 -7.79 -33.23 -23.60
CA PHE A 147 -7.28 -31.92 -23.19
C PHE A 147 -7.95 -31.39 -21.92
N ILE A 148 -9.27 -31.56 -21.76
CA ILE A 148 -10.01 -31.19 -20.54
C ILE A 148 -9.48 -31.92 -19.30
N SER A 149 -9.07 -33.19 -19.45
CA SER A 149 -8.55 -34.00 -18.34
C SER A 149 -7.22 -33.46 -17.76
N TYR A 150 -6.50 -32.63 -18.50
CA TYR A 150 -5.27 -31.98 -18.07
C TYR A 150 -5.47 -30.62 -17.41
N LEU A 151 -6.65 -30.06 -17.46
CA LEU A 151 -7.02 -28.75 -16.86
C LEU A 151 -7.67 -28.93 -15.47
#